data_72e3aa6c07e6059604b6ea45fbab0877
#
_entry.id   72e3aa6c07e6059604b6ea45fbab0877
#
_cell.length_a   1.000
_cell.length_b   1.000
_cell.length_c   1.000
_cell.angle_alpha   90.00
_cell.angle_beta   90.00
_cell.angle_gamma   90.00
#
_symmetry.space_group_name_H-M   'P 1'
#
loop_
_entity.id
_entity.type
_entity.pdbx_description
1 polymer ?
#
loop_
_entity_poly.entity_id
_entity_poly.type
_entity_poly.pdbx_seq_one_letter_code
_entity_poly.pdbx_strand_id
1 'polypeptide(L)'
;MTQQHPEMAEEQAYIVFAYECLEASKTGAMKIRELTSSGPGGTFQARLERNVFDENLVHRLEQLELGDAALVFGRIDRTADEGDEIEAFHIGRLAVADANREPVVVDWRAPVAEPFYRATGREPMGLLRRRHFVVESARLLALEDELFGEGHLGIGHDEGLGGEDPRQGLRGYSTLLTALGKSRTGQLGDIVATIQSEQDEIIRSPQGGVLVVQGGPGTGKTVVALHRAAYLLYTHRFPLEDQGVLVIGPNRIFLRYIERVLPSLGEAGVEQVILADLIPDATFGGRESSDIARVKGQKKIARVIDKAITDRERPLREDVVLPYGTGYARLRVEESVNIVKAARRRFHRHNAGRRFVENEVWSAMAATVRSGAEAEDVRESLRELPEMRAVFERMWPLLTPTQLLHDLFGSKALLKLAAQGILPESEYLLLHRERSESVADVRWTTADAALLDEARHLLGPKPRRNGKIDDADEIRTYGHIVVDEVQDLTPMQLRMVTRRSLSGSMTVVGDIAQATGPLAANDWNDVLEHLPTKKEPRVVGLSVGYRIPAQIMELADKVMLA
;
A
#
# COMPACT_ATOMS: atom_id res chain seq x y z
N MET A 1 -5.48 -41.97 -28.35
CA MET A 1 -4.07 -41.54 -28.27
C MET A 1 -4.06 -40.11 -28.75
N THR A 2 -3.95 -39.14 -27.86
CA THR A 2 -3.83 -37.71 -28.21
C THR A 2 -2.49 -37.57 -28.92
N GLN A 3 -2.51 -37.11 -30.18
CA GLN A 3 -1.31 -36.83 -30.95
C GLN A 3 -0.49 -35.78 -30.18
N GLN A 4 0.72 -36.16 -29.79
CA GLN A 4 1.65 -35.22 -29.15
C GLN A 4 2.09 -34.19 -30.19
N HIS A 5 2.09 -32.91 -29.79
CA HIS A 5 2.53 -31.82 -30.68
C HIS A 5 3.97 -32.07 -31.18
N PRO A 6 4.29 -31.87 -32.47
CA PRO A 6 5.61 -32.21 -33.03
C PRO A 6 6.78 -31.49 -32.35
N GLU A 7 6.60 -30.26 -31.88
CA GLU A 7 7.63 -29.45 -31.21
C GLU A 7 7.70 -29.67 -29.68
N MET A 8 6.90 -30.61 -29.13
CA MET A 8 6.81 -30.85 -27.69
C MET A 8 8.18 -31.22 -27.06
N ALA A 9 9.00 -32.01 -27.76
CA ALA A 9 10.30 -32.45 -27.28
C ALA A 9 11.32 -31.30 -27.27
N GLU A 10 11.29 -30.45 -28.27
CA GLU A 10 12.17 -29.28 -28.40
C GLU A 10 11.87 -28.25 -27.29
N GLU A 11 10.60 -27.90 -27.09
CA GLU A 11 10.18 -26.98 -26.04
C GLU A 11 10.46 -27.54 -24.65
N GLN A 12 10.29 -28.85 -24.43
CA GLN A 12 10.66 -29.49 -23.18
C GLN A 12 12.18 -29.35 -22.89
N ALA A 13 13.02 -29.55 -23.91
CA ALA A 13 14.47 -29.39 -23.76
C ALA A 13 14.83 -27.93 -23.43
N TYR A 14 14.19 -26.98 -24.11
CA TYR A 14 14.40 -25.57 -23.84
C TYR A 14 13.96 -25.15 -22.41
N ILE A 15 12.82 -25.64 -21.93
CA ILE A 15 12.34 -25.38 -20.57
C ILE A 15 13.37 -25.92 -19.56
N VAL A 16 13.89 -27.15 -19.74
CA VAL A 16 14.93 -27.71 -18.85
C VAL A 16 16.16 -26.81 -18.83
N PHE A 17 16.65 -26.40 -20.00
CA PHE A 17 17.78 -25.48 -20.14
C PHE A 17 17.52 -24.12 -19.42
N ALA A 18 16.33 -23.58 -19.51
CA ALA A 18 15.97 -22.34 -18.82
C ALA A 18 16.05 -22.48 -17.27
N TYR A 19 15.61 -23.62 -16.73
CA TYR A 19 15.76 -23.94 -15.31
C TYR A 19 17.22 -24.14 -14.90
N GLU A 20 18.04 -24.76 -15.73
CA GLU A 20 19.48 -24.89 -15.48
C GLU A 20 20.18 -23.52 -15.41
N CYS A 21 19.83 -22.59 -16.30
CA CYS A 21 20.32 -21.22 -16.29
C CYS A 21 19.86 -20.45 -15.02
N LEU A 22 18.63 -20.67 -14.57
CA LEU A 22 18.12 -20.09 -13.33
C LEU A 22 18.91 -20.58 -12.11
N GLU A 23 19.15 -21.90 -12.00
CA GLU A 23 19.91 -22.48 -10.90
C GLU A 23 21.40 -22.06 -10.93
N ALA A 24 21.97 -21.89 -12.11
CA ALA A 24 23.31 -21.32 -12.27
C ALA A 24 23.37 -19.86 -11.76
N SER A 25 22.35 -19.08 -12.05
CA SER A 25 22.22 -17.69 -11.57
C SER A 25 22.09 -17.61 -10.04
N LYS A 26 21.28 -18.49 -9.42
CA LYS A 26 21.16 -18.60 -7.96
C LYS A 26 22.47 -19.00 -7.31
N THR A 27 23.11 -20.02 -7.86
CA THR A 27 24.42 -20.51 -7.37
C THR A 27 25.50 -19.43 -7.47
N GLY A 28 25.50 -18.64 -8.55
CA GLY A 28 26.40 -17.51 -8.73
C GLY A 28 26.18 -16.44 -7.65
N ALA A 29 24.93 -16.07 -7.37
CA ALA A 29 24.59 -15.10 -6.34
C ALA A 29 24.98 -15.58 -4.93
N MET A 30 24.76 -16.88 -4.60
CA MET A 30 25.17 -17.48 -3.33
C MET A 30 26.68 -17.46 -3.15
N LYS A 31 27.46 -17.81 -4.18
CA LYS A 31 28.93 -17.76 -4.13
C LYS A 31 29.45 -16.34 -3.87
N ILE A 32 28.87 -15.34 -4.53
CA ILE A 32 29.24 -13.95 -4.31
C ILE A 32 28.96 -13.57 -2.85
N ARG A 33 27.83 -13.99 -2.30
CA ARG A 33 27.45 -13.74 -0.90
C ARG A 33 28.45 -14.38 0.08
N GLU A 34 28.84 -15.65 -0.13
CA GLU A 34 29.84 -16.33 0.69
C GLU A 34 31.21 -15.62 0.67
N LEU A 35 31.64 -15.16 -0.49
CA LEU A 35 32.89 -14.40 -0.65
C LEU A 35 32.84 -13.05 0.07
N THR A 36 31.69 -12.41 0.08
CA THR A 36 31.50 -11.09 0.71
C THR A 36 31.38 -11.19 2.22
N SER A 37 30.75 -12.26 2.74
CA SER A 37 30.58 -12.51 4.16
C SER A 37 31.85 -12.95 4.87
N SER A 38 32.81 -13.55 4.18
CA SER A 38 34.03 -14.18 4.75
C SER A 38 35.20 -13.22 4.93
N GLY A 39 35.08 -11.92 4.69
CA GLY A 39 36.17 -10.94 4.81
C GLY A 39 36.47 -10.50 6.25
N PRO A 40 37.77 -10.44 6.68
CA PRO A 40 38.14 -9.95 8.01
C PRO A 40 37.82 -8.47 8.19
N GLY A 41 37.50 -8.07 9.44
CA GLY A 41 36.96 -6.78 9.86
C GLY A 41 37.62 -5.55 9.21
N GLY A 42 36.78 -4.70 8.63
CA GLY A 42 37.13 -3.40 8.04
C GLY A 42 36.68 -2.22 8.91
N THR A 43 36.93 -1.00 8.43
CA THR A 43 36.43 0.24 8.99
C THR A 43 34.90 0.24 9.10
N PHE A 44 34.32 1.13 9.90
CA PHE A 44 32.87 1.26 10.03
C PHE A 44 32.18 1.42 8.65
N GLN A 45 32.77 2.21 7.76
CA GLN A 45 32.27 2.43 6.40
C GLN A 45 32.30 1.13 5.55
N ALA A 46 33.37 0.35 5.63
CA ALA A 46 33.47 -0.92 4.93
C ALA A 46 32.50 -2.00 5.45
N ARG A 47 32.07 -1.89 6.72
CA ARG A 47 31.00 -2.75 7.27
C ARG A 47 29.62 -2.32 6.77
N LEU A 48 29.38 -1.02 6.69
CA LEU A 48 28.12 -0.48 6.16
C LEU A 48 27.93 -0.85 4.68
N GLU A 49 28.98 -0.65 3.86
CA GLU A 49 28.99 -1.03 2.45
C GLU A 49 28.77 -2.55 2.24
N ARG A 50 29.35 -3.39 3.09
CA ARG A 50 29.12 -4.83 3.07
C ARG A 50 27.69 -5.21 3.45
N ASN A 51 27.11 -4.58 4.45
CA ASN A 51 25.73 -4.85 4.83
C ASN A 51 24.76 -4.49 3.70
N VAL A 52 24.92 -3.32 3.08
CA VAL A 52 24.13 -2.90 1.93
C VAL A 52 24.31 -3.87 0.75
N PHE A 53 25.53 -4.37 0.52
CA PHE A 53 25.78 -5.32 -0.56
C PHE A 53 25.18 -6.71 -0.25
N ASP A 54 25.25 -7.18 1.01
CA ASP A 54 24.62 -8.45 1.42
C ASP A 54 23.10 -8.36 1.35
N GLU A 55 22.49 -7.25 1.79
CA GLU A 55 21.06 -6.98 1.66
C GLU A 55 20.61 -7.02 0.19
N ASN A 56 21.37 -6.40 -0.72
CA ASN A 56 21.08 -6.43 -2.16
C ASN A 56 21.16 -7.85 -2.74
N LEU A 57 22.12 -8.67 -2.28
CA LEU A 57 22.24 -10.07 -2.72
C LEU A 57 21.11 -10.94 -2.18
N VAL A 58 20.71 -10.75 -0.92
CA VAL A 58 19.54 -11.43 -0.34
C VAL A 58 18.30 -11.10 -1.14
N HIS A 59 18.08 -9.82 -1.39
CA HIS A 59 16.95 -9.36 -2.19
C HIS A 59 16.95 -9.96 -3.61
N ARG A 60 18.12 -10.03 -4.24
CA ARG A 60 18.25 -10.68 -5.55
C ARG A 60 17.96 -12.17 -5.51
N LEU A 61 18.37 -12.90 -4.46
CA LEU A 61 18.05 -14.31 -4.28
C LEU A 61 16.55 -14.51 -4.07
N GLU A 62 15.90 -13.67 -3.28
CA GLU A 62 14.45 -13.68 -3.07
C GLU A 62 13.69 -13.45 -4.40
N GLN A 63 14.18 -12.55 -5.26
CA GLN A 63 13.61 -12.31 -6.59
C GLN A 63 13.75 -13.52 -7.54
N LEU A 64 14.71 -14.40 -7.32
CA LEU A 64 14.91 -15.63 -8.12
C LEU A 64 14.09 -16.82 -7.59
N GLU A 65 13.34 -16.65 -6.49
CA GLU A 65 12.47 -17.70 -5.95
C GLU A 65 11.11 -17.71 -6.63
N LEU A 66 10.81 -18.82 -7.32
CA LEU A 66 9.54 -19.01 -8.04
C LEU A 66 8.44 -19.67 -7.19
N GLY A 67 8.78 -20.22 -6.01
CA GLY A 67 7.89 -21.12 -5.27
C GLY A 67 7.45 -22.31 -6.13
N ASP A 68 6.14 -22.61 -6.14
CA ASP A 68 5.57 -23.70 -6.94
C ASP A 68 5.21 -23.27 -8.38
N ALA A 69 5.50 -22.03 -8.76
CA ALA A 69 5.11 -21.48 -10.06
C ALA A 69 6.09 -21.86 -11.17
N ALA A 70 5.58 -22.08 -12.39
CA ALA A 70 6.40 -22.38 -13.55
C ALA A 70 7.25 -21.16 -13.98
N LEU A 71 8.51 -21.37 -14.33
CA LEU A 71 9.40 -20.31 -14.84
C LEU A 71 8.89 -19.77 -16.19
N VAL A 72 8.63 -20.66 -17.14
CA VAL A 72 8.21 -20.34 -18.51
C VAL A 72 6.76 -20.76 -18.70
N PHE A 73 5.92 -19.90 -19.30
CA PHE A 73 4.52 -20.20 -19.55
C PHE A 73 4.07 -19.90 -20.98
N GLY A 74 4.95 -19.37 -21.82
CA GLY A 74 4.62 -19.10 -23.20
C GLY A 74 5.81 -18.76 -24.08
N ARG A 75 5.54 -18.65 -25.38
CA ARG A 75 6.50 -18.20 -26.40
C ARG A 75 5.77 -17.34 -27.41
N ILE A 76 6.44 -16.34 -27.93
CA ILE A 76 6.01 -15.55 -29.09
C ILE A 76 7.05 -15.68 -30.18
N ASP A 77 6.58 -15.82 -31.42
CA ASP A 77 7.39 -15.67 -32.61
C ASP A 77 6.87 -14.44 -33.35
N ARG A 78 7.75 -13.49 -33.63
CA ARG A 78 7.44 -12.25 -34.32
C ARG A 78 8.40 -11.97 -35.45
N THR A 79 7.98 -11.15 -36.41
CA THR A 79 8.89 -10.61 -37.41
C THR A 79 9.80 -9.58 -36.75
N ALA A 80 11.11 -9.62 -37.00
CA ALA A 80 12.04 -8.61 -36.52
C ALA A 80 11.66 -7.21 -37.01
N ASP A 81 11.97 -6.18 -36.22
CA ASP A 81 11.65 -4.79 -36.59
C ASP A 81 12.43 -4.33 -37.85
N GLU A 82 13.58 -4.95 -38.13
CA GLU A 82 14.38 -4.74 -39.35
C GLU A 82 14.63 -6.08 -40.05
N GLY A 83 13.87 -6.37 -41.11
CA GLY A 83 14.05 -7.55 -41.97
C GLY A 83 12.94 -8.59 -41.86
N ASP A 84 13.10 -9.71 -42.61
CA ASP A 84 12.15 -10.84 -42.63
C ASP A 84 12.55 -11.96 -41.64
N GLU A 85 13.49 -11.72 -40.74
CA GLU A 85 13.92 -12.72 -39.76
C GLU A 85 12.86 -12.91 -38.67
N ILE A 86 12.67 -14.16 -38.27
CA ILE A 86 11.73 -14.49 -37.19
C ILE A 86 12.50 -14.53 -35.89
N GLU A 87 12.09 -13.69 -34.95
CA GLU A 87 12.59 -13.69 -33.58
C GLU A 87 11.63 -14.47 -32.69
N ALA A 88 12.19 -15.37 -31.86
CA ALA A 88 11.44 -16.17 -30.91
C ALA A 88 11.82 -15.78 -29.47
N PHE A 89 10.80 -15.47 -28.64
CA PHE A 89 11.00 -15.11 -27.24
C PHE A 89 10.17 -16.03 -26.34
N HIS A 90 10.85 -16.72 -25.42
CA HIS A 90 10.16 -17.46 -24.37
C HIS A 90 9.79 -16.52 -23.23
N ILE A 91 8.52 -16.47 -22.92
CA ILE A 91 7.96 -15.56 -21.91
C ILE A 91 7.82 -16.29 -20.58
N GLY A 92 8.34 -15.69 -19.55
CA GLY A 92 8.32 -16.27 -18.21
C GLY A 92 8.12 -15.23 -17.11
N ARG A 93 8.24 -15.70 -15.85
CA ARG A 93 8.02 -14.86 -14.67
C ARG A 93 9.20 -13.99 -14.32
N LEU A 94 10.40 -14.48 -14.67
CA LEU A 94 11.66 -13.82 -14.37
C LEU A 94 12.49 -13.80 -15.65
N ALA A 95 13.31 -12.76 -15.81
CA ALA A 95 14.33 -12.72 -16.83
C ALA A 95 15.46 -13.68 -16.45
N VAL A 96 15.81 -14.60 -17.34
CA VAL A 96 16.92 -15.52 -17.18
C VAL A 96 17.83 -15.40 -18.41
N ALA A 97 19.13 -15.35 -18.19
CA ALA A 97 20.14 -15.34 -19.24
C ALA A 97 21.09 -16.53 -19.08
N ASP A 98 21.71 -16.93 -20.17
CA ASP A 98 22.75 -17.95 -20.19
C ASP A 98 24.10 -17.41 -19.68
N ALA A 99 25.14 -18.26 -19.75
CA ALA A 99 26.51 -17.91 -19.35
C ALA A 99 27.11 -16.77 -20.21
N ASN A 100 26.65 -16.59 -21.45
CA ASN A 100 27.07 -15.55 -22.38
C ASN A 100 26.28 -14.25 -22.20
N ARG A 101 25.30 -14.23 -21.28
CA ARG A 101 24.32 -13.16 -21.04
C ARG A 101 23.29 -13.01 -22.16
N GLU A 102 23.09 -14.02 -22.98
CA GLU A 102 22.00 -14.05 -23.94
C GLU A 102 20.67 -14.34 -23.21
N PRO A 103 19.59 -13.65 -23.55
CA PRO A 103 18.31 -13.83 -22.89
C PRO A 103 17.70 -15.20 -23.25
N VAL A 104 17.51 -16.06 -22.26
CA VAL A 104 16.84 -17.36 -22.38
C VAL A 104 15.36 -17.25 -22.06
N VAL A 105 15.01 -16.49 -21.03
CA VAL A 105 13.62 -16.21 -20.66
C VAL A 105 13.44 -14.70 -20.53
N VAL A 106 12.44 -14.18 -21.20
CA VAL A 106 12.02 -12.78 -21.12
C VAL A 106 10.97 -12.63 -20.03
N ASP A 107 11.19 -11.67 -19.17
CA ASP A 107 10.21 -11.32 -18.12
C ASP A 107 8.90 -10.84 -18.74
N TRP A 108 7.77 -11.32 -18.25
CA TRP A 108 6.42 -10.97 -18.71
C TRP A 108 6.12 -9.47 -18.65
N ARG A 109 6.81 -8.73 -17.79
CA ARG A 109 6.67 -7.29 -17.60
C ARG A 109 7.39 -6.49 -18.69
N ALA A 110 8.34 -7.08 -19.36
CA ALA A 110 9.10 -6.42 -20.42
C ALA A 110 8.20 -5.97 -21.60
N PRO A 111 8.51 -4.85 -22.26
CA PRO A 111 7.71 -4.37 -23.41
C PRO A 111 7.58 -5.40 -24.52
N VAL A 112 8.62 -6.19 -24.79
CA VAL A 112 8.60 -7.24 -25.83
C VAL A 112 7.59 -8.35 -25.55
N ALA A 113 7.17 -8.54 -24.29
CA ALA A 113 6.17 -9.52 -23.90
C ALA A 113 4.71 -8.99 -24.04
N GLU A 114 4.51 -7.70 -24.27
CA GLU A 114 3.18 -7.10 -24.38
C GLU A 114 2.29 -7.78 -25.45
N PRO A 115 2.80 -8.12 -26.65
CA PRO A 115 2.01 -8.82 -27.69
C PRO A 115 1.49 -10.18 -27.24
N PHE A 116 2.18 -10.88 -26.30
CA PHE A 116 1.70 -12.14 -25.75
C PHE A 116 0.32 -12.02 -25.10
N TYR A 117 -0.01 -10.85 -24.51
CA TYR A 117 -1.26 -10.60 -23.82
C TYR A 117 -2.29 -9.87 -24.68
N ARG A 118 -1.84 -8.93 -25.51
CA ARG A 118 -2.71 -7.97 -26.22
C ARG A 118 -2.98 -8.29 -27.66
N ALA A 119 -2.11 -9.04 -28.34
CA ALA A 119 -2.31 -9.36 -29.74
C ALA A 119 -3.63 -10.12 -29.98
N THR A 120 -4.35 -9.70 -31.00
CA THR A 120 -5.59 -10.31 -31.46
C THR A 120 -5.51 -10.55 -32.97
N GLY A 121 -6.40 -11.39 -33.52
CA GLY A 121 -6.45 -11.60 -34.96
C GLY A 121 -6.70 -10.32 -35.78
N ARG A 122 -7.26 -9.27 -35.16
CA ARG A 122 -7.46 -7.94 -35.79
C ARG A 122 -6.26 -7.03 -35.65
N GLU A 123 -5.52 -7.16 -34.55
CA GLU A 123 -4.33 -6.37 -34.21
C GLU A 123 -3.22 -7.32 -33.74
N PRO A 124 -2.49 -7.93 -34.67
CA PRO A 124 -1.49 -8.98 -34.35
C PRO A 124 -0.23 -8.44 -33.67
N MET A 125 0.02 -7.13 -33.65
CA MET A 125 1.18 -6.49 -33.02
C MET A 125 2.52 -7.08 -33.46
N GLY A 126 2.63 -7.49 -34.72
CA GLY A 126 3.82 -8.14 -35.29
C GLY A 126 3.99 -9.62 -34.96
N LEU A 127 3.05 -10.26 -34.25
CA LEU A 127 3.10 -11.69 -33.97
C LEU A 127 2.78 -12.51 -35.21
N LEU A 128 3.56 -13.59 -35.37
CA LEU A 128 3.28 -14.70 -36.29
C LEU A 128 2.64 -15.86 -35.55
N ARG A 129 3.13 -16.13 -34.33
CA ARG A 129 2.63 -17.21 -33.48
C ARG A 129 2.71 -16.80 -32.00
N ARG A 130 1.68 -17.16 -31.25
CA ARG A 130 1.67 -17.17 -29.79
C ARG A 130 1.46 -18.61 -29.32
N ARG A 131 2.34 -19.07 -28.44
CA ARG A 131 2.33 -20.42 -27.89
C ARG A 131 2.13 -20.34 -26.38
N HIS A 132 1.13 -21.05 -25.88
CA HIS A 132 0.89 -21.21 -24.45
C HIS A 132 1.43 -22.54 -23.95
N PHE A 133 2.07 -22.52 -22.78
CA PHE A 133 2.59 -23.72 -22.14
C PHE A 133 1.81 -24.04 -20.86
N VAL A 134 1.54 -25.34 -20.64
CA VAL A 134 1.15 -25.87 -19.35
C VAL A 134 2.39 -26.60 -18.79
N VAL A 135 3.03 -25.98 -17.80
CA VAL A 135 4.27 -26.49 -17.19
C VAL A 135 4.02 -26.78 -15.72
N GLU A 136 4.56 -27.86 -15.23
CA GLU A 136 4.59 -28.22 -13.80
C GLU A 136 6.05 -28.46 -13.40
N SER A 137 6.58 -27.59 -12.53
CA SER A 137 8.03 -27.49 -12.30
C SER A 137 8.78 -27.28 -13.63
N ALA A 138 9.68 -28.16 -14.01
CA ALA A 138 10.40 -28.11 -15.30
C ALA A 138 9.81 -29.04 -16.38
N ARG A 139 8.60 -29.60 -16.15
CA ARG A 139 7.98 -30.57 -17.08
C ARG A 139 6.86 -29.90 -17.87
N LEU A 140 6.98 -29.92 -19.19
CA LEU A 140 5.94 -29.47 -20.13
C LEU A 140 4.85 -30.54 -20.25
N LEU A 141 3.63 -30.20 -19.85
CA LEU A 141 2.48 -31.11 -19.87
C LEU A 141 1.67 -30.97 -21.17
N ALA A 142 1.50 -29.73 -21.64
CA ALA A 142 0.79 -29.41 -22.86
C ALA A 142 1.31 -28.09 -23.45
N LEU A 143 1.11 -27.92 -24.76
CA LEU A 143 1.30 -26.65 -25.46
C LEU A 143 0.17 -26.43 -26.47
N GLU A 144 -0.14 -25.16 -26.73
CA GLU A 144 -1.20 -24.73 -27.65
C GLU A 144 -0.71 -23.53 -28.45
N ASP A 145 -0.87 -23.60 -29.79
CA ASP A 145 -0.45 -22.56 -30.72
C ASP A 145 -1.64 -21.75 -31.22
N GLU A 146 -1.46 -20.44 -31.25
CA GLU A 146 -2.32 -19.48 -31.92
C GLU A 146 -1.52 -18.77 -33.01
N LEU A 147 -2.00 -18.86 -34.26
CA LEU A 147 -1.34 -18.28 -35.43
C LEU A 147 -1.97 -16.95 -35.84
N PHE A 148 -1.12 -15.99 -36.21
CA PHE A 148 -1.51 -14.67 -36.71
C PHE A 148 -0.99 -14.50 -38.14
N GLY A 149 -1.77 -13.85 -39.03
CA GLY A 149 -1.37 -13.59 -40.41
C GLY A 149 -2.53 -13.46 -41.37
N GLU A 150 -2.26 -13.15 -42.64
CA GLU A 150 -3.28 -13.00 -43.69
C GLU A 150 -4.04 -14.31 -43.91
N GLY A 151 -5.33 -14.30 -43.63
CA GLY A 151 -6.22 -15.45 -43.76
C GLY A 151 -6.45 -16.26 -42.48
N HIS A 152 -5.75 -15.95 -41.39
CA HIS A 152 -5.93 -16.60 -40.08
C HIS A 152 -6.57 -15.64 -39.07
N LEU A 153 -7.79 -15.92 -38.67
CA LEU A 153 -8.51 -15.18 -37.61
C LEU A 153 -8.10 -15.62 -36.18
N GLY A 154 -6.84 -16.01 -35.99
CA GLY A 154 -6.36 -16.44 -34.65
C GLY A 154 -6.94 -17.79 -34.18
N ILE A 155 -7.31 -18.68 -35.10
CA ILE A 155 -7.89 -20.00 -34.81
C ILE A 155 -6.92 -21.07 -35.30
N GLY A 156 -6.46 -21.95 -34.39
CA GLY A 156 -5.66 -23.11 -34.74
C GLY A 156 -6.35 -23.98 -35.81
N HIS A 157 -5.64 -24.23 -36.89
CA HIS A 157 -6.13 -25.05 -37.99
C HIS A 157 -6.07 -26.52 -37.61
N ASP A 158 -7.23 -27.15 -37.43
CA ASP A 158 -7.36 -28.60 -37.54
C ASP A 158 -8.01 -28.89 -38.92
N GLU A 159 -7.21 -29.40 -39.85
CA GLU A 159 -7.72 -29.87 -41.15
C GLU A 159 -8.58 -31.11 -40.92
N GLY A 160 -9.88 -30.93 -40.91
CA GLY A 160 -10.86 -32.01 -40.98
C GLY A 160 -11.92 -31.96 -39.90
N LEU A 161 -12.97 -31.25 -40.20
CA LEU A 161 -14.36 -31.66 -40.05
C LEU A 161 -15.26 -30.43 -40.26
N GLY A 162 -15.95 -30.36 -41.39
CA GLY A 162 -16.99 -29.38 -41.64
C GLY A 162 -18.16 -29.57 -40.69
N GLY A 163 -18.48 -28.50 -39.95
CA GLY A 163 -19.65 -28.40 -39.10
C GLY A 163 -19.84 -26.96 -38.65
N GLU A 164 -20.91 -26.33 -39.16
CA GLU A 164 -21.35 -25.00 -38.73
C GLU A 164 -21.92 -25.06 -37.30
N ASP A 165 -21.08 -24.86 -36.29
CA ASP A 165 -21.53 -24.64 -34.92
C ASP A 165 -20.96 -23.29 -34.40
N PRO A 166 -21.83 -22.32 -34.03
CA PRO A 166 -21.41 -21.01 -33.50
C PRO A 166 -20.57 -21.07 -32.21
N ARG A 167 -20.41 -22.26 -31.60
CA ARG A 167 -19.59 -22.51 -30.39
C ARG A 167 -18.11 -22.82 -30.69
N GLN A 168 -17.71 -22.86 -31.99
CA GLN A 168 -16.34 -23.17 -32.40
C GLN A 168 -15.32 -22.03 -32.21
N GLY A 169 -15.77 -20.82 -31.85
CA GLY A 169 -14.88 -19.69 -31.50
C GLY A 169 -14.11 -19.83 -30.17
N LEU A 170 -14.17 -20.98 -29.47
CA LEU A 170 -13.67 -21.17 -28.11
C LEU A 170 -12.48 -22.13 -28.00
N ARG A 171 -11.81 -22.53 -29.11
CA ARG A 171 -10.72 -23.53 -29.04
C ARG A 171 -9.39 -23.01 -28.53
N GLY A 172 -9.10 -21.71 -28.58
CA GLY A 172 -7.92 -21.09 -27.93
C GLY A 172 -8.01 -20.98 -26.40
N TYR A 173 -9.08 -21.52 -25.79
CA TYR A 173 -9.33 -21.42 -24.35
C TYR A 173 -9.05 -22.74 -23.58
N SER A 174 -8.52 -23.80 -24.18
CA SER A 174 -8.39 -25.09 -23.50
C SER A 174 -7.30 -25.05 -22.42
N THR A 175 -6.19 -24.39 -22.68
CA THR A 175 -5.11 -24.16 -21.70
C THR A 175 -5.55 -23.18 -20.61
N LEU A 176 -6.27 -22.11 -20.99
CA LEU A 176 -6.90 -21.16 -20.08
C LEU A 176 -7.92 -21.87 -19.18
N LEU A 177 -8.81 -22.68 -19.74
CA LEU A 177 -9.80 -23.45 -18.98
C LEU A 177 -9.15 -24.50 -18.08
N THR A 178 -8.04 -25.10 -18.46
CA THR A 178 -7.25 -26.04 -17.64
C THR A 178 -6.59 -25.31 -16.47
N ALA A 179 -6.02 -24.14 -16.71
CA ALA A 179 -5.42 -23.29 -15.66
C ALA A 179 -6.49 -22.79 -14.69
N LEU A 180 -7.64 -22.33 -15.19
CA LEU A 180 -8.79 -21.91 -14.38
C LEU A 180 -9.44 -23.09 -13.63
N GLY A 181 -9.43 -24.29 -14.19
CA GLY A 181 -9.90 -25.51 -13.52
C GLY A 181 -9.05 -25.88 -12.31
N LYS A 182 -7.73 -25.74 -12.38
CA LYS A 182 -6.80 -25.91 -11.25
C LYS A 182 -6.99 -24.85 -10.15
N SER A 183 -7.39 -23.63 -10.51
CA SER A 183 -7.63 -22.55 -9.54
C SER A 183 -8.90 -22.75 -8.68
N ARG A 184 -9.78 -23.69 -9.02
CA ARG A 184 -10.97 -24.07 -8.22
C ARG A 184 -10.64 -24.73 -6.88
N THR A 185 -9.40 -25.11 -6.64
CA THR A 185 -8.94 -25.71 -5.37
C THR A 185 -8.70 -24.70 -4.23
N GLY A 186 -9.13 -23.43 -4.39
CA GLY A 186 -9.06 -22.41 -3.33
C GLY A 186 -7.70 -21.72 -3.18
N GLN A 187 -6.75 -22.01 -4.06
CA GLN A 187 -5.51 -21.26 -4.18
C GLN A 187 -5.62 -20.32 -5.38
N LEU A 188 -5.14 -19.08 -5.25
CA LEU A 188 -4.88 -18.22 -6.42
C LEU A 188 -3.77 -18.93 -7.20
N GLY A 189 -4.19 -19.74 -8.17
CA GLY A 189 -3.28 -20.32 -9.13
C GLY A 189 -2.61 -19.21 -9.92
N ASP A 190 -1.56 -19.59 -10.57
CA ASP A 190 -0.80 -18.80 -11.49
C ASP A 190 -1.69 -18.13 -12.56
N ILE A 191 -1.82 -16.82 -12.46
CA ILE A 191 -2.67 -16.03 -13.34
C ILE A 191 -1.85 -15.32 -14.43
N VAL A 192 -0.53 -15.19 -14.25
CA VAL A 192 0.33 -14.49 -15.22
C VAL A 192 0.19 -15.06 -16.64
N ALA A 193 0.07 -16.40 -16.76
CA ALA A 193 -0.17 -17.06 -18.04
C ALA A 193 -1.57 -16.80 -18.63
N THR A 194 -2.51 -16.25 -17.85
CA THR A 194 -3.92 -16.10 -18.21
C THR A 194 -4.43 -14.66 -18.14
N ILE A 195 -3.52 -13.68 -18.00
CA ILE A 195 -3.83 -12.25 -18.06
C ILE A 195 -4.46 -11.96 -19.44
N GLN A 196 -5.62 -11.33 -19.42
CA GLN A 196 -6.30 -10.94 -20.65
C GLN A 196 -5.93 -9.53 -21.08
N SER A 197 -6.22 -9.21 -22.35
CA SER A 197 -5.91 -7.91 -22.94
C SER A 197 -6.44 -6.73 -22.12
N GLU A 198 -7.69 -6.81 -21.64
CA GLU A 198 -8.30 -5.81 -20.75
C GLU A 198 -7.53 -5.64 -19.43
N GLN A 199 -7.10 -6.76 -18.84
CA GLN A 199 -6.32 -6.75 -17.61
C GLN A 199 -4.90 -6.23 -17.83
N ASP A 200 -4.25 -6.61 -18.93
CA ASP A 200 -2.89 -6.15 -19.28
C ASP A 200 -2.87 -4.63 -19.53
N GLU A 201 -3.89 -4.08 -20.18
CA GLU A 201 -4.01 -2.64 -20.38
C GLU A 201 -4.05 -1.87 -19.05
N ILE A 202 -4.78 -2.40 -18.07
CA ILE A 202 -4.84 -1.84 -16.72
C ILE A 202 -3.48 -1.96 -16.02
N ILE A 203 -2.85 -3.13 -16.10
CA ILE A 203 -1.55 -3.41 -15.47
C ILE A 203 -0.48 -2.45 -15.98
N ARG A 204 -0.42 -2.24 -17.31
CA ARG A 204 0.60 -1.39 -17.96
C ARG A 204 0.24 0.09 -18.02
N SER A 205 -0.93 0.50 -17.52
CA SER A 205 -1.30 1.91 -17.54
C SER A 205 -0.34 2.78 -16.70
N PRO A 206 -0.14 4.08 -17.05
CA PRO A 206 0.83 4.97 -16.40
C PRO A 206 0.72 5.04 -14.88
N GLN A 207 1.85 5.22 -14.18
CA GLN A 207 1.92 5.25 -12.71
C GLN A 207 1.17 6.43 -12.08
N GLY A 208 1.15 7.59 -12.74
CA GLY A 208 0.74 8.84 -12.08
C GLY A 208 -0.77 8.99 -11.91
N GLY A 209 -1.18 9.48 -10.72
CA GLY A 209 -2.57 9.75 -10.36
C GLY A 209 -3.29 8.54 -9.77
N VAL A 210 -4.60 8.64 -9.62
CA VAL A 210 -5.46 7.57 -9.09
C VAL A 210 -6.04 6.77 -10.24
N LEU A 211 -5.76 5.47 -10.23
CA LEU A 211 -6.41 4.50 -11.12
C LEU A 211 -7.46 3.73 -10.31
N VAL A 212 -8.70 3.81 -10.75
CA VAL A 212 -9.83 3.04 -10.20
C VAL A 212 -10.06 1.83 -11.09
N VAL A 213 -10.02 0.64 -10.51
CA VAL A 213 -10.37 -0.61 -11.20
C VAL A 213 -11.69 -1.12 -10.63
N GLN A 214 -12.74 -0.93 -11.41
CA GLN A 214 -14.10 -1.37 -11.08
C GLN A 214 -14.38 -2.73 -11.72
N GLY A 215 -15.14 -3.57 -11.05
CA GLY A 215 -15.63 -4.82 -11.66
C GLY A 215 -16.44 -5.64 -10.67
N GLY A 216 -17.31 -6.50 -11.19
CA GLY A 216 -18.13 -7.39 -10.39
C GLY A 216 -17.32 -8.46 -9.63
N PRO A 217 -18.01 -9.34 -8.87
CA PRO A 217 -17.37 -10.45 -8.21
C PRO A 217 -16.66 -11.38 -9.20
N GLY A 218 -15.45 -11.82 -8.84
CA GLY A 218 -14.71 -12.80 -9.66
C GLY A 218 -14.08 -12.29 -10.95
N THR A 219 -14.09 -10.98 -11.23
CA THR A 219 -13.44 -10.38 -12.44
C THR A 219 -11.91 -10.29 -12.32
N GLY A 220 -11.35 -10.58 -11.14
CA GLY A 220 -9.90 -10.55 -10.94
C GLY A 220 -9.31 -9.19 -10.53
N LYS A 221 -10.12 -8.24 -10.05
CA LYS A 221 -9.70 -6.89 -9.60
C LYS A 221 -8.42 -6.89 -8.76
N THR A 222 -8.43 -7.63 -7.67
CA THR A 222 -7.29 -7.74 -6.74
C THR A 222 -6.03 -8.24 -7.44
N VAL A 223 -6.20 -9.25 -8.30
CA VAL A 223 -5.10 -9.83 -9.07
C VAL A 223 -4.49 -8.81 -10.00
N VAL A 224 -5.32 -8.10 -10.76
CA VAL A 224 -4.87 -7.02 -11.65
C VAL A 224 -4.10 -5.95 -10.88
N ALA A 225 -4.60 -5.56 -9.69
CA ALA A 225 -3.93 -4.57 -8.85
C ALA A 225 -2.55 -5.01 -8.36
N LEU A 226 -2.41 -6.29 -7.98
CA LEU A 226 -1.13 -6.86 -7.54
C LEU A 226 -0.14 -6.99 -8.70
N HIS A 227 -0.60 -7.47 -9.86
CA HIS A 227 0.24 -7.53 -11.07
C HIS A 227 0.68 -6.15 -11.53
N ARG A 228 -0.22 -5.15 -11.38
CA ARG A 228 0.14 -3.75 -11.64
C ARG A 228 1.21 -3.26 -10.66
N ALA A 229 1.10 -3.56 -9.37
CA ALA A 229 2.14 -3.22 -8.40
C ALA A 229 3.50 -3.81 -8.80
N ALA A 230 3.53 -5.09 -9.18
CA ALA A 230 4.72 -5.78 -9.68
C ALA A 230 5.26 -5.14 -10.98
N TYR A 231 4.39 -4.81 -11.91
CA TYR A 231 4.75 -4.12 -13.16
C TYR A 231 5.36 -2.72 -12.90
N LEU A 232 4.77 -1.94 -11.99
CA LEU A 232 5.27 -0.61 -11.66
C LEU A 232 6.63 -0.67 -10.95
N LEU A 233 6.83 -1.63 -10.04
CA LEU A 233 8.13 -1.88 -9.42
C LEU A 233 9.20 -2.26 -10.43
N TYR A 234 8.85 -3.09 -11.41
CA TYR A 234 9.77 -3.46 -12.49
C TYR A 234 10.12 -2.27 -13.39
N THR A 235 9.10 -1.52 -13.83
CA THR A 235 9.27 -0.44 -14.83
C THR A 235 9.85 0.84 -14.22
N HIS A 236 9.50 1.14 -12.97
CA HIS A 236 9.92 2.34 -12.23
C HIS A 236 10.79 1.99 -11.03
N ARG A 237 11.68 1.03 -11.22
CA ARG A 237 12.50 0.42 -10.17
C ARG A 237 13.19 1.44 -9.28
N PHE A 238 13.99 2.34 -9.83
CA PHE A 238 14.80 3.28 -9.06
C PHE A 238 13.99 4.18 -8.10
N PRO A 239 12.88 4.84 -8.53
CA PRO A 239 12.11 5.64 -7.58
C PRO A 239 11.26 4.81 -6.60
N LEU A 240 10.81 3.61 -6.98
CA LEU A 240 9.92 2.80 -6.12
C LEU A 240 10.68 1.88 -5.17
N GLU A 241 11.90 1.46 -5.44
CA GLU A 241 12.72 0.67 -4.48
C GLU A 241 12.94 1.46 -3.18
N ASP A 242 13.28 2.75 -3.27
CA ASP A 242 13.49 3.59 -2.08
C ASP A 242 12.18 4.00 -1.40
N GLN A 243 11.14 4.28 -2.18
CA GLN A 243 9.85 4.77 -1.69
C GLN A 243 8.90 3.65 -1.26
N GLY A 244 9.07 2.45 -1.78
CA GLY A 244 8.24 1.28 -1.53
C GLY A 244 6.84 1.35 -2.15
N VAL A 245 6.20 0.18 -2.18
CA VAL A 245 4.79 0.01 -2.55
C VAL A 245 4.02 -0.51 -1.36
N LEU A 246 2.89 0.12 -1.06
CA LEU A 246 2.01 -0.30 0.03
C LEU A 246 0.76 -0.97 -0.54
N VAL A 247 0.44 -2.16 -0.07
CA VAL A 247 -0.83 -2.85 -0.35
C VAL A 247 -1.68 -2.88 0.91
N ILE A 248 -2.85 -2.29 0.84
CA ILE A 248 -3.83 -2.26 1.93
C ILE A 248 -4.95 -3.24 1.61
N GLY A 249 -5.06 -4.29 2.43
CA GLY A 249 -6.10 -5.30 2.31
C GLY A 249 -7.21 -5.14 3.35
N PRO A 250 -8.38 -5.78 3.12
CA PRO A 250 -9.52 -5.70 4.02
C PRO A 250 -9.31 -6.44 5.35
N ASN A 251 -8.51 -7.50 5.34
CA ASN A 251 -8.25 -8.32 6.54
C ASN A 251 -6.96 -9.14 6.42
N ARG A 252 -6.50 -9.71 7.55
CA ARG A 252 -5.26 -10.49 7.63
C ARG A 252 -5.31 -11.84 6.89
N ILE A 253 -6.49 -12.43 6.71
CA ILE A 253 -6.63 -13.70 5.96
C ILE A 253 -6.33 -13.42 4.49
N PHE A 254 -6.87 -12.32 3.99
CA PHE A 254 -6.64 -11.85 2.63
C PHE A 254 -5.14 -11.52 2.40
N LEU A 255 -4.48 -10.85 3.34
CA LEU A 255 -3.04 -10.55 3.23
C LEU A 255 -2.19 -11.82 3.14
N ARG A 256 -2.44 -12.82 3.99
CA ARG A 256 -1.74 -14.12 3.92
C ARG A 256 -1.95 -14.83 2.59
N TYR A 257 -3.06 -14.57 1.94
CA TYR A 257 -3.34 -15.09 0.62
C TYR A 257 -2.50 -14.36 -0.46
N ILE A 258 -2.37 -13.04 -0.37
CA ILE A 258 -1.54 -12.22 -1.24
C ILE A 258 -0.05 -12.54 -1.06
N GLU A 259 0.43 -12.75 0.16
CA GLU A 259 1.82 -13.13 0.46
C GLU A 259 2.31 -14.33 -0.36
N ARG A 260 1.42 -15.24 -0.73
CA ARG A 260 1.77 -16.41 -1.57
C ARG A 260 1.83 -16.09 -3.06
N VAL A 261 1.14 -15.03 -3.49
CA VAL A 261 1.08 -14.62 -4.91
C VAL A 261 2.25 -13.72 -5.28
N LEU A 262 2.63 -12.79 -4.41
CA LEU A 262 3.69 -11.82 -4.69
C LEU A 262 5.06 -12.43 -5.02
N PRO A 263 5.57 -13.46 -4.32
CA PRO A 263 6.83 -14.10 -4.70
C PRO A 263 6.78 -14.71 -6.11
N SER A 264 5.62 -15.27 -6.50
CA SER A 264 5.44 -15.80 -7.86
C SER A 264 5.47 -14.72 -8.95
N LEU A 265 5.35 -13.45 -8.57
CA LEU A 265 5.48 -12.29 -9.45
C LEU A 265 6.91 -11.74 -9.51
N GLY A 266 7.85 -12.33 -8.74
CA GLY A 266 9.26 -11.92 -8.72
C GLY A 266 9.52 -10.61 -7.95
N GLU A 267 8.61 -10.19 -7.05
CA GLU A 267 8.74 -8.91 -6.34
C GLU A 267 8.91 -9.08 -4.82
N ALA A 268 10.07 -8.67 -4.34
CA ALA A 268 10.32 -8.37 -2.94
C ALA A 268 10.20 -6.84 -2.73
N GLY A 269 9.73 -6.39 -1.57
CA GLY A 269 9.65 -4.95 -1.24
C GLY A 269 8.25 -4.35 -1.32
N VAL A 270 7.21 -5.17 -1.41
CA VAL A 270 5.82 -4.75 -1.25
C VAL A 270 5.41 -4.93 0.21
N GLU A 271 5.12 -3.83 0.89
CA GLU A 271 4.59 -3.88 2.24
C GLU A 271 3.08 -4.13 2.22
N GLN A 272 2.62 -5.13 2.98
CA GLN A 272 1.23 -5.53 3.01
C GLN A 272 0.66 -5.35 4.41
N VAL A 273 -0.41 -4.58 4.54
CA VAL A 273 -0.98 -4.22 5.83
C VAL A 273 -2.51 -4.16 5.80
N ILE A 274 -3.12 -4.31 6.97
CA ILE A 274 -4.45 -3.76 7.24
C ILE A 274 -4.29 -2.37 7.85
N LEU A 275 -5.32 -1.52 7.80
CA LEU A 275 -5.25 -0.15 8.33
C LEU A 275 -4.81 -0.07 9.80
N ALA A 276 -5.19 -1.06 10.61
CA ALA A 276 -4.80 -1.13 12.02
C ALA A 276 -3.28 -1.30 12.22
N ASP A 277 -2.60 -2.00 11.31
CA ASP A 277 -1.15 -2.25 11.44
C ASP A 277 -0.31 -0.99 11.20
N LEU A 278 -0.90 0.04 10.59
CA LEU A 278 -0.27 1.35 10.38
C LEU A 278 -0.17 2.19 11.68
N ILE A 279 -0.72 1.70 12.78
CA ILE A 279 -0.71 2.35 14.10
C ILE A 279 -0.04 1.42 15.13
N PRO A 280 1.31 1.41 15.21
CA PRO A 280 2.04 0.46 16.03
C PRO A 280 1.81 0.63 17.55
N ASP A 281 1.49 1.85 17.99
CA ASP A 281 1.36 2.19 19.42
C ASP A 281 -0.02 1.89 20.00
N ALA A 282 -0.88 1.17 19.29
CA ALA A 282 -2.26 0.88 19.70
C ALA A 282 -2.57 -0.61 19.67
N THR A 283 -3.22 -1.13 20.70
CA THR A 283 -3.70 -2.52 20.75
C THR A 283 -5.14 -2.58 20.26
N PHE A 284 -5.35 -3.22 19.10
CA PHE A 284 -6.66 -3.39 18.50
C PHE A 284 -7.34 -4.68 18.98
N GLY A 285 -8.68 -4.71 18.93
CA GLY A 285 -9.50 -5.86 19.35
C GLY A 285 -10.79 -5.44 20.04
N GLY A 286 -11.02 -4.14 20.22
CA GLY A 286 -12.30 -3.60 20.67
C GLY A 286 -13.42 -3.83 19.64
N ARG A 287 -14.66 -3.88 20.12
CA ARG A 287 -15.87 -3.97 19.30
C ARG A 287 -16.75 -2.76 19.55
N GLU A 288 -17.48 -2.33 18.53
CA GLU A 288 -18.42 -1.23 18.60
C GLU A 288 -19.61 -1.45 17.66
N SER A 289 -20.66 -0.67 17.83
CA SER A 289 -21.81 -0.70 16.93
C SER A 289 -21.51 0.01 15.61
N SER A 290 -22.28 -0.32 14.57
CA SER A 290 -22.21 0.34 13.27
C SER A 290 -22.45 1.84 13.35
N ASP A 291 -23.32 2.31 14.26
CA ASP A 291 -23.58 3.73 14.47
C ASP A 291 -22.35 4.48 14.99
N ILE A 292 -21.63 3.89 15.95
CA ILE A 292 -20.38 4.46 16.46
C ILE A 292 -19.33 4.51 15.35
N ALA A 293 -19.15 3.40 14.62
CA ALA A 293 -18.21 3.32 13.49
C ALA A 293 -18.58 4.35 12.41
N ARG A 294 -19.88 4.53 12.11
CA ARG A 294 -20.37 5.55 11.18
C ARG A 294 -19.99 6.97 11.61
N VAL A 295 -20.18 7.32 12.88
CA VAL A 295 -19.80 8.65 13.36
C VAL A 295 -18.29 8.86 13.27
N LYS A 296 -17.48 7.89 13.71
CA LYS A 296 -16.01 7.92 13.63
C LYS A 296 -15.48 8.04 12.21
N GLY A 297 -16.17 7.42 11.25
CA GLY A 297 -15.79 7.44 9.83
C GLY A 297 -16.03 8.76 9.11
N GLN A 298 -16.82 9.68 9.68
CA GLN A 298 -17.18 10.94 9.02
C GLN A 298 -15.99 11.91 8.94
N LYS A 299 -15.76 12.55 7.79
CA LYS A 299 -14.70 13.55 7.55
C LYS A 299 -14.65 14.67 8.61
N LYS A 300 -15.81 15.07 9.14
CA LYS A 300 -15.92 16.12 10.16
C LYS A 300 -15.27 15.79 11.51
N ILE A 301 -15.01 14.49 11.80
CA ILE A 301 -14.30 14.07 13.01
C ILE A 301 -12.86 14.61 13.04
N ALA A 302 -12.21 14.78 11.91
CA ALA A 302 -10.90 15.41 11.84
C ALA A 302 -10.89 16.79 12.51
N ARG A 303 -11.97 17.58 12.31
CA ARG A 303 -12.13 18.90 12.95
C ARG A 303 -12.39 18.80 14.45
N VAL A 304 -13.06 17.73 14.91
CA VAL A 304 -13.26 17.47 16.34
C VAL A 304 -11.93 17.19 17.03
N ILE A 305 -11.07 16.38 16.40
CA ILE A 305 -9.73 16.04 16.91
C ILE A 305 -8.84 17.30 16.92
N ASP A 306 -8.84 18.09 15.86
CA ASP A 306 -8.07 19.33 15.76
C ASP A 306 -8.49 20.32 16.87
N LYS A 307 -9.81 20.49 17.07
CA LYS A 307 -10.33 21.34 18.15
C LYS A 307 -10.00 20.79 19.54
N ALA A 308 -10.03 19.46 19.72
CA ALA A 308 -9.64 18.84 20.99
C ALA A 308 -8.16 19.11 21.32
N ILE A 309 -7.26 19.18 20.34
CA ILE A 309 -5.86 19.58 20.51
C ILE A 309 -5.78 21.06 20.87
N THR A 310 -6.42 21.93 20.07
CA THR A 310 -6.42 23.39 20.29
C THR A 310 -7.00 23.76 21.67
N ASP A 311 -7.99 23.01 22.17
CA ASP A 311 -8.54 23.19 23.50
C ASP A 311 -7.56 22.82 24.64
N ARG A 312 -6.46 22.16 24.34
CA ARG A 312 -5.36 21.88 25.30
C ARG A 312 -4.29 22.97 25.34
N GLU A 313 -4.27 23.87 24.36
CA GLU A 313 -3.36 25.00 24.26
C GLU A 313 -3.95 26.21 24.99
N ARG A 314 -3.69 26.34 26.28
CA ARG A 314 -4.39 27.29 27.15
C ARG A 314 -3.44 28.29 27.78
N PRO A 315 -3.74 29.60 27.72
CA PRO A 315 -2.98 30.55 28.52
C PRO A 315 -3.20 30.32 30.02
N LEU A 316 -2.39 30.92 30.83
CA LEU A 316 -2.54 30.94 32.27
C LEU A 316 -3.87 31.63 32.70
N ARG A 317 -4.36 31.30 33.88
CA ARG A 317 -5.53 31.95 34.49
C ARG A 317 -5.13 33.07 35.42
N GLU A 318 -3.94 32.98 36.00
CA GLU A 318 -3.36 33.90 36.96
C GLU A 318 -1.84 33.98 36.71
N ASP A 319 -1.24 35.07 37.19
CA ASP A 319 0.21 35.23 37.10
C ASP A 319 0.94 34.18 37.94
N VAL A 320 2.02 33.63 37.38
CA VAL A 320 2.89 32.72 38.09
C VAL A 320 4.11 33.51 38.60
N VAL A 321 4.35 33.48 39.91
CA VAL A 321 5.43 34.19 40.57
C VAL A 321 6.24 33.17 41.36
N LEU A 322 7.52 33.01 41.02
CA LEU A 322 8.40 32.05 41.65
C LEU A 322 9.63 32.75 42.27
N PRO A 323 10.13 32.30 43.42
CA PRO A 323 11.36 32.81 44.02
C PRO A 323 12.56 32.58 43.11
N TYR A 324 13.40 33.61 42.91
CA TYR A 324 14.62 33.52 42.13
C TYR A 324 15.71 34.40 42.78
N GLY A 325 16.76 33.80 43.28
CA GLY A 325 17.78 34.49 44.05
C GLY A 325 17.19 35.26 45.25
N THR A 326 17.44 36.56 45.34
CA THR A 326 16.84 37.45 46.36
C THR A 326 15.55 38.13 45.91
N GLY A 327 15.04 37.76 44.75
CA GLY A 327 13.83 38.36 44.15
C GLY A 327 12.85 37.29 43.63
N TYR A 328 12.13 37.65 42.61
CA TYR A 328 11.12 36.79 41.99
C TYR A 328 11.20 36.86 40.45
N ALA A 329 10.98 35.74 39.79
CA ALA A 329 10.68 35.64 38.38
C ALA A 329 9.17 35.49 38.18
N ARG A 330 8.58 36.24 37.24
CA ARG A 330 7.14 36.29 37.03
C ARG A 330 6.81 35.99 35.57
N LEU A 331 5.77 35.16 35.37
CA LEU A 331 5.11 35.00 34.06
C LEU A 331 3.67 35.57 34.18
N ARG A 332 3.39 36.62 33.43
CA ARG A 332 2.07 37.27 33.44
C ARG A 332 1.08 36.54 32.53
N VAL A 333 -0.20 36.62 32.85
CA VAL A 333 -1.29 36.07 32.02
C VAL A 333 -1.21 36.59 30.58
N GLU A 334 -1.01 37.91 30.41
CA GLU A 334 -0.93 38.56 29.09
C GLU A 334 0.21 38.01 28.22
N GLU A 335 1.35 37.77 28.81
CA GLU A 335 2.52 37.15 28.16
C GLU A 335 2.19 35.72 27.75
N SER A 336 1.56 34.93 28.62
CA SER A 336 1.12 33.58 28.29
C SER A 336 0.13 33.52 27.13
N VAL A 337 -0.79 34.50 27.03
CA VAL A 337 -1.71 34.63 25.89
C VAL A 337 -0.96 34.90 24.58
N ASN A 338 0.03 35.79 24.62
CA ASN A 338 0.83 36.13 23.45
C ASN A 338 1.68 34.95 23.00
N ILE A 339 2.33 34.23 23.92
CA ILE A 339 3.12 33.03 23.65
C ILE A 339 2.27 31.95 22.98
N VAL A 340 1.10 31.62 23.54
CA VAL A 340 0.20 30.61 22.97
C VAL A 340 -0.28 31.03 21.57
N LYS A 341 -0.65 32.30 21.36
CA LYS A 341 -1.03 32.80 20.03
C LYS A 341 0.11 32.74 19.02
N ALA A 342 1.34 33.08 19.42
CA ALA A 342 2.53 32.99 18.57
C ALA A 342 2.85 31.56 18.19
N ALA A 343 2.78 30.62 19.14
CA ALA A 343 2.99 29.21 18.90
C ALA A 343 1.97 28.65 17.89
N ARG A 344 0.68 28.92 18.05
CA ARG A 344 -0.38 28.50 17.10
C ARG A 344 -0.18 29.01 15.68
N ARG A 345 0.34 30.21 15.51
CA ARG A 345 0.62 30.78 14.18
C ARG A 345 1.84 30.15 13.51
N ARG A 346 2.81 29.71 14.31
CA ARG A 346 4.12 29.24 13.82
C ARG A 346 4.16 27.75 13.56
N PHE A 347 3.44 26.96 14.36
CA PHE A 347 3.52 25.50 14.33
C PHE A 347 2.20 24.88 13.92
N HIS A 348 2.24 24.07 12.85
CA HIS A 348 1.09 23.29 12.39
C HIS A 348 0.95 21.95 13.12
N ARG A 349 2.04 21.46 13.73
CA ARG A 349 2.07 20.25 14.55
C ARG A 349 2.23 20.63 16.00
N HIS A 350 1.30 20.20 16.83
CA HIS A 350 1.21 20.61 18.24
C HIS A 350 2.51 20.38 19.04
N ASN A 351 3.04 19.14 19.03
CA ASN A 351 4.22 18.80 19.83
C ASN A 351 5.48 19.60 19.44
N ALA A 352 5.59 20.00 18.16
CA ALA A 352 6.69 20.84 17.68
C ALA A 352 6.72 22.23 18.33
N GLY A 353 5.56 22.73 18.73
CA GLY A 353 5.43 24.06 19.40
C GLY A 353 5.94 24.08 20.84
N ARG A 354 6.04 22.92 21.51
CA ARG A 354 6.40 22.83 22.94
C ARG A 354 7.71 23.54 23.26
N ARG A 355 8.78 23.28 22.52
CA ARG A 355 10.09 23.89 22.77
C ARG A 355 10.08 25.42 22.58
N PHE A 356 9.32 25.89 21.61
CA PHE A 356 9.14 27.32 21.42
C PHE A 356 8.44 27.94 22.65
N VAL A 357 7.32 27.34 23.10
CA VAL A 357 6.60 27.82 24.29
C VAL A 357 7.50 27.83 25.53
N GLU A 358 8.30 26.80 25.75
CA GLU A 358 9.25 26.75 26.85
C GLU A 358 10.26 27.89 26.78
N ASN A 359 10.90 28.11 25.63
CA ASN A 359 11.90 29.16 25.47
C ASN A 359 11.29 30.56 25.68
N GLU A 360 10.10 30.84 25.12
CA GLU A 360 9.43 32.13 25.30
C GLU A 360 9.01 32.34 26.77
N VAL A 361 8.58 31.30 27.48
CA VAL A 361 8.25 31.37 28.92
C VAL A 361 9.49 31.74 29.73
N TRP A 362 10.63 31.07 29.47
CA TRP A 362 11.87 31.37 30.17
C TRP A 362 12.36 32.80 29.90
N SER A 363 12.27 33.26 28.65
CA SER A 363 12.60 34.61 28.25
C SER A 363 11.71 35.66 28.92
N ALA A 364 10.38 35.40 28.96
CA ALA A 364 9.44 36.29 29.63
C ALA A 364 9.69 36.38 31.14
N MET A 365 9.98 35.23 31.77
CA MET A 365 10.32 35.22 33.21
C MET A 365 11.64 35.94 33.51
N ALA A 366 12.67 35.73 32.70
CA ALA A 366 13.97 36.38 32.84
C ALA A 366 13.86 37.91 32.73
N ALA A 367 13.02 38.41 31.80
CA ALA A 367 12.78 39.83 31.64
C ALA A 367 12.18 40.52 32.88
N THR A 368 11.59 39.75 33.82
CA THR A 368 11.01 40.29 35.07
C THR A 368 12.01 40.29 36.22
N VAL A 369 13.18 39.65 36.09
CA VAL A 369 14.19 39.54 37.13
C VAL A 369 15.04 40.81 37.21
N ARG A 370 15.04 41.47 38.36
CA ARG A 370 15.76 42.75 38.57
C ARG A 370 17.27 42.68 38.38
N SER A 371 17.87 41.50 38.55
CA SER A 371 19.32 41.29 38.41
C SER A 371 19.81 41.22 36.96
N GLY A 372 18.91 41.27 35.96
CA GLY A 372 19.28 41.09 34.56
C GLY A 372 19.73 39.66 34.22
N ALA A 373 19.08 38.65 34.81
CA ALA A 373 19.41 37.24 34.57
C ALA A 373 19.08 36.82 33.13
N GLU A 374 19.87 35.92 32.57
CA GLU A 374 19.60 35.33 31.28
C GLU A 374 18.52 34.24 31.38
N ALA A 375 17.83 33.96 30.28
CA ALA A 375 16.75 32.96 30.25
C ALA A 375 17.24 31.54 30.64
N GLU A 376 18.49 31.21 30.34
CA GLU A 376 19.08 29.92 30.70
C GLU A 376 19.35 29.79 32.17
N ASP A 377 19.79 30.85 32.87
CA ASP A 377 20.00 30.86 34.33
C ASP A 377 18.67 30.65 35.05
N VAL A 378 17.63 31.34 34.61
CA VAL A 378 16.27 31.18 35.16
C VAL A 378 15.74 29.77 34.91
N ARG A 379 15.99 29.23 33.75
CA ARG A 379 15.62 27.86 33.41
C ARG A 379 16.33 26.84 34.30
N GLU A 380 17.64 26.93 34.43
CA GLU A 380 18.40 25.99 35.28
C GLU A 380 17.92 25.99 36.72
N SER A 381 17.59 27.16 37.27
CA SER A 381 17.11 27.31 38.62
C SER A 381 15.68 26.81 38.84
N LEU A 382 14.77 27.01 37.88
CA LEU A 382 13.33 26.80 38.09
C LEU A 382 12.76 25.57 37.38
N ARG A 383 13.44 24.94 36.44
CA ARG A 383 12.90 23.86 35.57
C ARG A 383 12.40 22.63 36.35
N GLU A 384 12.97 22.34 37.51
CA GLU A 384 12.58 21.17 38.30
C GLU A 384 11.39 21.46 39.23
N LEU A 385 10.97 22.71 39.36
CA LEU A 385 9.86 23.08 40.22
C LEU A 385 8.53 22.51 39.71
N PRO A 386 7.69 21.92 40.60
CA PRO A 386 6.37 21.41 40.21
C PRO A 386 5.47 22.46 39.54
N GLU A 387 5.58 23.71 39.97
CA GLU A 387 4.83 24.85 39.46
C GLU A 387 5.16 25.10 37.99
N MET A 388 6.41 25.04 37.59
CA MET A 388 6.83 25.18 36.20
C MET A 388 6.35 24.02 35.33
N ARG A 389 6.37 22.81 35.87
CA ARG A 389 5.78 21.66 35.20
C ARG A 389 4.29 21.87 34.98
N ALA A 390 3.55 22.37 35.99
CA ALA A 390 2.13 22.68 35.87
C ALA A 390 1.84 23.79 34.83
N VAL A 391 2.71 24.83 34.76
CA VAL A 391 2.65 25.87 33.74
C VAL A 391 2.71 25.27 32.33
N PHE A 392 3.69 24.44 32.06
CA PHE A 392 3.88 23.85 30.74
C PHE A 392 2.78 22.84 30.39
N GLU A 393 2.36 22.00 31.33
CA GLU A 393 1.25 21.07 31.12
C GLU A 393 -0.09 21.78 30.89
N ARG A 394 -0.26 22.97 31.45
CA ARG A 394 -1.42 23.79 31.17
C ARG A 394 -1.34 24.52 29.84
N MET A 395 -0.19 25.15 29.55
CA MET A 395 -0.06 26.00 28.37
C MET A 395 0.06 25.20 27.08
N TRP A 396 0.87 24.14 27.10
CA TRP A 396 1.19 23.34 25.90
C TRP A 396 1.63 21.92 26.26
N PRO A 397 0.72 21.01 26.66
CA PRO A 397 1.08 19.66 27.06
C PRO A 397 1.67 18.85 25.89
N LEU A 398 2.64 17.98 26.15
CA LEU A 398 3.08 16.99 25.16
C LEU A 398 2.09 15.82 25.14
N LEU A 399 1.48 15.56 24.00
CA LEU A 399 0.42 14.58 23.86
C LEU A 399 0.83 13.43 22.93
N THR A 400 0.31 12.23 23.21
CA THR A 400 0.32 11.11 22.26
C THR A 400 -1.09 10.94 21.67
N PRO A 401 -1.21 10.34 20.46
CA PRO A 401 -2.51 10.09 19.84
C PRO A 401 -3.44 9.27 20.75
N THR A 402 -2.90 8.23 21.36
CA THR A 402 -3.64 7.33 22.25
C THR A 402 -4.12 8.06 23.51
N GLN A 403 -3.27 8.89 24.12
CA GLN A 403 -3.65 9.68 25.30
C GLN A 403 -4.72 10.73 24.97
N LEU A 404 -4.57 11.44 23.84
CA LEU A 404 -5.55 12.43 23.40
C LEU A 404 -6.94 11.82 23.24
N LEU A 405 -7.05 10.71 22.49
CA LEU A 405 -8.35 10.07 22.25
C LEU A 405 -8.90 9.37 23.49
N HIS A 406 -8.05 8.79 24.34
CA HIS A 406 -8.46 8.23 25.63
C HIS A 406 -9.12 9.29 26.52
N ASP A 407 -8.51 10.45 26.66
CA ASP A 407 -9.06 11.55 27.45
C ASP A 407 -10.33 12.14 26.81
N LEU A 408 -10.32 12.32 25.47
CA LEU A 408 -11.44 12.89 24.75
C LEU A 408 -12.69 12.02 24.88
N PHE A 409 -12.58 10.74 24.57
CA PHE A 409 -13.72 9.81 24.60
C PHE A 409 -14.11 9.39 26.02
N GLY A 410 -13.20 9.48 26.99
CA GLY A 410 -13.47 9.21 28.40
C GLY A 410 -14.19 10.35 29.13
N SER A 411 -14.46 11.50 28.46
CA SER A 411 -15.05 12.67 29.11
C SER A 411 -16.13 13.31 28.25
N LYS A 412 -17.40 13.22 28.71
CA LYS A 412 -18.54 13.90 28.05
C LYS A 412 -18.31 15.41 27.92
N ALA A 413 -17.67 16.04 28.90
CA ALA A 413 -17.39 17.47 28.87
C ALA A 413 -16.37 17.85 27.78
N LEU A 414 -15.30 17.08 27.63
CA LEU A 414 -14.31 17.30 26.56
C LEU A 414 -14.90 17.02 25.17
N LEU A 415 -15.70 15.96 25.03
CA LEU A 415 -16.42 15.66 23.79
C LEU A 415 -17.37 16.81 23.41
N LYS A 416 -18.18 17.29 24.36
CA LYS A 416 -19.09 18.40 24.13
C LYS A 416 -18.33 19.65 23.65
N LEU A 417 -17.23 19.99 24.31
CA LEU A 417 -16.41 21.15 23.97
C LEU A 417 -15.81 21.03 22.56
N ALA A 418 -15.18 19.89 22.25
CA ALA A 418 -14.53 19.64 20.97
C ALA A 418 -15.56 19.51 19.82
N ALA A 419 -16.73 18.92 20.08
CA ALA A 419 -17.77 18.70 19.08
C ALA A 419 -18.64 19.94 18.80
N GLN A 420 -18.57 20.98 19.65
CA GLN A 420 -19.40 22.16 19.53
C GLN A 420 -19.34 22.83 18.16
N GLY A 421 -20.48 22.92 17.47
CA GLY A 421 -20.60 23.49 16.12
C GLY A 421 -20.10 22.54 15.00
N ILE A 422 -19.76 21.27 15.33
CA ILE A 422 -19.27 20.27 14.39
C ILE A 422 -20.18 19.05 14.35
N LEU A 423 -20.52 18.49 15.53
CA LEU A 423 -21.37 17.31 15.68
C LEU A 423 -22.60 17.65 16.52
N PRO A 424 -23.78 17.08 16.19
CA PRO A 424 -24.95 17.14 17.06
C PRO A 424 -24.71 16.28 18.32
N GLU A 425 -25.50 16.58 19.37
CA GLU A 425 -25.37 15.91 20.66
C GLU A 425 -25.55 14.38 20.56
N SER A 426 -26.52 13.95 19.76
CA SER A 426 -26.77 12.52 19.50
C SER A 426 -25.57 11.78 18.92
N GLU A 427 -24.73 12.44 18.11
CA GLU A 427 -23.55 11.84 17.51
C GLU A 427 -22.33 11.87 18.44
N TYR A 428 -22.03 13.01 19.09
CA TYR A 428 -20.84 13.05 19.95
C TYR A 428 -21.00 12.19 21.21
N LEU A 429 -22.22 12.00 21.71
CA LEU A 429 -22.45 11.12 22.86
C LEU A 429 -22.19 9.64 22.53
N LEU A 430 -22.37 9.21 21.27
CA LEU A 430 -22.00 7.86 20.83
C LEU A 430 -20.50 7.59 20.94
N LEU A 431 -19.66 8.63 20.84
CA LEU A 431 -18.21 8.51 20.96
C LEU A 431 -17.74 8.34 22.42
N HIS A 432 -18.62 8.62 23.40
CA HIS A 432 -18.27 8.47 24.81
C HIS A 432 -18.13 6.99 25.18
N ARG A 433 -17.02 6.68 25.87
CA ARG A 433 -16.77 5.36 26.49
C ARG A 433 -16.27 5.54 27.90
N GLU A 434 -16.48 4.53 28.74
CA GLU A 434 -15.90 4.53 30.10
C GLU A 434 -14.39 4.69 30.03
N ARG A 435 -13.86 5.52 30.92
CA ARG A 435 -12.45 5.80 30.97
C ARG A 435 -11.72 4.64 31.65
N SER A 436 -10.78 4.01 30.94
CA SER A 436 -9.88 3.01 31.52
C SER A 436 -8.91 3.66 32.50
N GLU A 437 -8.39 2.92 33.46
CA GLU A 437 -7.39 3.42 34.42
C GLU A 437 -6.10 3.83 33.70
N SER A 438 -5.69 3.05 32.71
CA SER A 438 -4.52 3.33 31.88
C SER A 438 -4.87 3.34 30.40
N VAL A 439 -4.16 4.13 29.61
CA VAL A 439 -4.22 4.14 28.14
C VAL A 439 -3.82 2.77 27.57
N ALA A 440 -2.93 2.04 28.23
CA ALA A 440 -2.49 0.71 27.81
C ALA A 440 -3.60 -0.36 27.88
N ASP A 441 -4.61 -0.14 28.72
CA ASP A 441 -5.74 -1.07 28.87
C ASP A 441 -6.80 -0.89 27.79
N VAL A 442 -6.71 0.18 27.01
CA VAL A 442 -7.68 0.49 25.96
C VAL A 442 -7.55 -0.51 24.80
N ARG A 443 -8.63 -1.19 24.50
CA ARG A 443 -8.78 -2.01 23.27
C ARG A 443 -9.41 -1.15 22.19
N TRP A 444 -8.58 -0.67 21.26
CA TRP A 444 -9.01 0.19 20.17
C TRP A 444 -9.81 -0.62 19.13
N THR A 445 -10.76 0.03 18.49
CA THR A 445 -11.53 -0.57 17.38
C THR A 445 -10.86 -0.26 16.04
N THR A 446 -11.21 -0.98 14.99
CA THR A 446 -10.69 -0.71 13.63
C THR A 446 -11.04 0.71 13.13
N ALA A 447 -12.21 1.25 13.54
CA ALA A 447 -12.57 2.62 13.19
C ALA A 447 -11.72 3.67 13.96
N ASP A 448 -11.20 3.34 15.15
CA ASP A 448 -10.29 4.23 15.87
C ASP A 448 -8.93 4.39 15.16
N ALA A 449 -8.53 3.46 14.28
CA ALA A 449 -7.24 3.53 13.59
C ALA A 449 -7.08 4.85 12.81
N ALA A 450 -8.11 5.23 12.05
CA ALA A 450 -8.08 6.48 11.28
C ALA A 450 -8.07 7.73 12.18
N LEU A 451 -8.68 7.65 13.36
CA LEU A 451 -8.70 8.75 14.32
C LEU A 451 -7.34 8.90 15.02
N LEU A 452 -6.71 7.78 15.37
CA LEU A 452 -5.35 7.76 15.92
C LEU A 452 -4.33 8.32 14.90
N ASP A 453 -4.49 7.95 13.63
CA ASP A 453 -3.68 8.47 12.55
C ASP A 453 -3.86 9.99 12.35
N GLU A 454 -5.09 10.49 12.40
CA GLU A 454 -5.38 11.92 12.34
C GLU A 454 -4.75 12.66 13.52
N ALA A 455 -4.91 12.12 14.73
CA ALA A 455 -4.28 12.67 15.92
C ALA A 455 -2.75 12.68 15.81
N ARG A 456 -2.14 11.59 15.30
CA ARG A 456 -0.68 11.49 15.05
C ARG A 456 -0.21 12.57 14.08
N HIS A 457 -0.95 12.79 13.01
CA HIS A 457 -0.63 13.82 12.02
C HIS A 457 -0.66 15.22 12.61
N LEU A 458 -1.72 15.56 13.37
CA LEU A 458 -1.90 16.89 13.96
C LEU A 458 -0.96 17.15 15.14
N LEU A 459 -0.70 16.15 15.96
CA LEU A 459 0.23 16.26 17.08
C LEU A 459 1.69 16.34 16.62
N GLY A 460 2.04 15.59 15.58
CA GLY A 460 3.43 15.33 15.22
C GLY A 460 4.16 14.45 16.23
N PRO A 461 5.42 14.07 15.96
CA PRO A 461 6.20 13.20 16.82
C PRO A 461 6.40 13.85 18.21
N LYS A 462 6.39 13.00 19.24
CA LYS A 462 6.67 13.43 20.62
C LYS A 462 8.17 13.40 20.85
N PRO A 463 8.83 14.54 21.14
CA PRO A 463 10.24 14.55 21.46
C PRO A 463 10.56 13.65 22.66
N ARG A 464 11.62 12.85 22.57
CA ARG A 464 12.16 12.09 23.70
C ARG A 464 12.74 13.05 24.76
N ARG A 465 13.04 12.54 25.95
CA ARG A 465 13.59 13.31 27.07
C ARG A 465 14.89 14.07 26.73
N ASN A 466 15.65 13.60 25.74
CA ASN A 466 16.85 14.24 25.21
C ASN A 466 16.56 15.23 24.04
N GLY A 467 15.29 15.50 23.73
CA GLY A 467 14.86 16.37 22.64
C GLY A 467 14.98 15.75 21.24
N LYS A 468 15.46 14.50 21.11
CA LYS A 468 15.50 13.80 19.81
C LYS A 468 14.11 13.27 19.44
N ILE A 469 13.79 13.37 18.17
CA ILE A 469 12.61 12.75 17.55
C ILE A 469 13.04 11.38 17.04
N ASP A 470 12.20 10.37 17.18
CA ASP A 470 12.40 9.06 16.57
C ASP A 470 11.82 9.10 15.14
N ASP A 471 12.60 8.70 14.15
CA ASP A 471 12.14 8.63 12.76
C ASP A 471 10.95 7.65 12.62
N ALA A 472 10.86 6.63 13.48
CA ALA A 472 9.73 5.72 13.57
C ALA A 472 8.40 6.40 13.97
N ASP A 473 8.47 7.60 14.59
CA ASP A 473 7.29 8.39 14.96
C ASP A 473 6.72 9.18 13.77
N GLU A 474 7.43 9.29 12.66
CA GLU A 474 6.93 9.91 11.45
C GLU A 474 6.00 8.97 10.66
N ILE A 475 5.03 9.54 9.95
CA ILE A 475 4.13 8.78 9.08
C ILE A 475 4.89 8.45 7.81
N ARG A 476 5.18 7.17 7.59
CA ARG A 476 5.84 6.68 6.38
C ARG A 476 4.97 6.95 5.15
N THR A 477 5.62 7.41 4.08
CA THR A 477 5.00 7.63 2.77
C THR A 477 5.56 6.66 1.74
N TYR A 478 4.75 6.36 0.71
CA TYR A 478 5.05 5.36 -0.31
C TYR A 478 4.94 5.95 -1.71
N GLY A 479 5.72 5.44 -2.64
CA GLY A 479 5.72 5.84 -4.04
C GLY A 479 4.49 5.40 -4.80
N HIS A 480 3.90 4.25 -4.40
CA HIS A 480 2.63 3.76 -4.93
C HIS A 480 1.81 3.06 -3.84
N ILE A 481 0.50 3.22 -3.87
CA ILE A 481 -0.41 2.57 -2.91
C ILE A 481 -1.48 1.79 -3.67
N VAL A 482 -1.67 0.54 -3.29
CA VAL A 482 -2.78 -0.30 -3.74
C VAL A 482 -3.79 -0.43 -2.60
N VAL A 483 -5.05 -0.19 -2.88
CA VAL A 483 -6.15 -0.32 -1.91
C VAL A 483 -7.19 -1.27 -2.45
N ASP A 484 -7.42 -2.37 -1.75
CA ASP A 484 -8.47 -3.31 -2.12
C ASP A 484 -9.75 -3.05 -1.30
N GLU A 485 -10.89 -3.42 -1.89
CA GLU A 485 -12.25 -3.22 -1.34
C GLU A 485 -12.47 -1.76 -0.87
N VAL A 486 -12.03 -0.81 -1.69
CA VAL A 486 -12.04 0.62 -1.33
C VAL A 486 -13.43 1.17 -1.02
N GLN A 487 -14.49 0.56 -1.55
CA GLN A 487 -15.89 0.95 -1.32
C GLN A 487 -16.32 0.79 0.15
N ASP A 488 -15.64 -0.07 0.92
CA ASP A 488 -15.92 -0.27 2.35
C ASP A 488 -15.16 0.70 3.26
N LEU A 489 -14.26 1.51 2.70
CA LEU A 489 -13.49 2.48 3.47
C LEU A 489 -14.29 3.76 3.74
N THR A 490 -14.28 4.18 4.99
CA THR A 490 -14.87 5.44 5.42
C THR A 490 -14.03 6.66 4.97
N PRO A 491 -14.61 7.87 4.88
CA PRO A 491 -13.87 9.09 4.57
C PRO A 491 -12.62 9.33 5.44
N MET A 492 -12.67 8.99 6.74
CA MET A 492 -11.51 9.09 7.62
C MET A 492 -10.43 8.05 7.29
N GLN A 493 -10.82 6.84 6.88
CA GLN A 493 -9.87 5.81 6.44
C GLN A 493 -9.23 6.17 5.09
N LEU A 494 -10.01 6.69 4.14
CA LEU A 494 -9.46 7.21 2.87
C LEU A 494 -8.47 8.36 3.10
N ARG A 495 -8.75 9.25 4.05
CA ARG A 495 -7.84 10.32 4.47
C ARG A 495 -6.55 9.78 5.07
N MET A 496 -6.62 8.72 5.88
CA MET A 496 -5.47 8.02 6.44
C MET A 496 -4.58 7.41 5.34
N VAL A 497 -5.19 6.78 4.34
CA VAL A 497 -4.49 6.20 3.19
C VAL A 497 -3.84 7.29 2.34
N THR A 498 -4.60 8.33 1.98
CA THR A 498 -4.14 9.45 1.14
C THR A 498 -2.91 10.14 1.72
N ARG A 499 -2.83 10.27 3.03
CA ARG A 499 -1.67 10.87 3.73
C ARG A 499 -0.37 10.12 3.49
N ARG A 500 -0.44 8.83 3.17
CA ARG A 500 0.72 7.97 2.88
C ARG A 500 1.16 8.00 1.44
N SER A 501 0.40 8.63 0.56
CA SER A 501 0.77 8.76 -0.85
C SER A 501 1.70 9.94 -1.06
N LEU A 502 2.96 9.66 -1.42
CA LEU A 502 3.99 10.68 -1.64
C LEU A 502 3.67 11.57 -2.85
N SER A 503 3.31 10.95 -3.96
CA SER A 503 3.10 11.61 -5.25
C SER A 503 1.64 11.69 -5.72
N GLY A 504 0.70 11.03 -5.01
CA GLY A 504 -0.68 10.84 -5.42
C GLY A 504 -0.86 9.62 -6.35
N SER A 505 0.16 8.77 -6.48
CA SER A 505 0.09 7.53 -7.27
C SER A 505 -0.63 6.44 -6.49
N MET A 506 -1.81 6.02 -6.95
CA MET A 506 -2.63 5.01 -6.27
C MET A 506 -3.36 4.13 -7.28
N THR A 507 -3.53 2.86 -6.94
CA THR A 507 -4.47 1.94 -7.60
C THR A 507 -5.51 1.52 -6.58
N VAL A 508 -6.76 1.90 -6.80
CA VAL A 508 -7.87 1.53 -5.91
C VAL A 508 -8.78 0.56 -6.64
N VAL A 509 -9.10 -0.54 -6.00
CA VAL A 509 -9.96 -1.56 -6.58
C VAL A 509 -11.19 -1.78 -5.71
N GLY A 510 -12.32 -2.00 -6.35
CA GLY A 510 -13.56 -2.20 -5.63
C GLY A 510 -14.77 -2.39 -6.53
N ASP A 511 -15.91 -2.53 -5.89
CA ASP A 511 -17.21 -2.65 -6.52
C ASP A 511 -18.23 -1.87 -5.67
N ILE A 512 -18.66 -0.72 -6.16
CA ILE A 512 -19.62 0.14 -5.44
C ILE A 512 -20.93 -0.62 -5.12
N ALA A 513 -21.35 -1.53 -6.01
CA ALA A 513 -22.57 -2.31 -5.78
C ALA A 513 -22.44 -3.31 -4.62
N GLN A 514 -21.23 -3.65 -4.20
CA GLN A 514 -20.95 -4.53 -3.06
C GLN A 514 -20.61 -3.76 -1.77
N ALA A 515 -20.75 -2.44 -1.74
CA ALA A 515 -20.42 -1.64 -0.57
C ALA A 515 -21.32 -2.02 0.63
N THR A 516 -20.69 -2.40 1.74
CA THR A 516 -21.36 -2.84 2.97
C THR A 516 -20.95 -2.03 4.21
N GLY A 517 -20.02 -1.12 4.03
CA GLY A 517 -19.46 -0.30 5.10
C GLY A 517 -20.47 0.65 5.77
N PRO A 518 -20.20 1.12 6.98
CA PRO A 518 -21.12 2.02 7.73
C PRO A 518 -21.31 3.40 7.09
N LEU A 519 -20.48 3.76 6.12
CA LEU A 519 -20.56 4.94 5.26
C LEU A 519 -20.28 4.53 3.83
N ALA A 520 -21.01 3.52 3.35
CA ALA A 520 -20.88 3.02 1.98
C ALA A 520 -21.03 4.15 0.96
N ALA A 521 -20.13 4.21 0.00
CA ALA A 521 -20.20 5.17 -1.08
C ALA A 521 -21.34 4.82 -2.04
N ASN A 522 -22.06 5.83 -2.53
CA ASN A 522 -23.14 5.62 -3.51
C ASN A 522 -22.58 5.53 -4.94
N ASP A 523 -21.50 6.23 -5.20
CA ASP A 523 -20.80 6.22 -6.48
C ASP A 523 -19.29 6.45 -6.29
N TRP A 524 -18.53 6.39 -7.39
CA TRP A 524 -17.10 6.61 -7.36
C TRP A 524 -16.71 8.05 -7.00
N ASN A 525 -17.56 9.04 -7.22
CA ASN A 525 -17.26 10.43 -6.87
C ASN A 525 -17.16 10.59 -5.36
N ASP A 526 -18.03 9.88 -4.60
CA ASP A 526 -17.97 9.86 -3.14
C ASP A 526 -16.61 9.36 -2.62
N VAL A 527 -16.02 8.36 -3.28
CA VAL A 527 -14.68 7.84 -2.94
C VAL A 527 -13.59 8.82 -3.39
N LEU A 528 -13.67 9.28 -4.64
CA LEU A 528 -12.66 10.12 -5.27
C LEU A 528 -12.50 11.48 -4.61
N GLU A 529 -13.57 12.05 -4.01
CA GLU A 529 -13.51 13.30 -3.23
C GLU A 529 -12.48 13.24 -2.09
N HIS A 530 -12.15 12.03 -1.61
CA HIS A 530 -11.26 11.81 -0.48
C HIS A 530 -9.84 11.35 -0.90
N LEU A 531 -9.60 11.14 -2.20
CA LEU A 531 -8.33 10.70 -2.76
C LEU A 531 -7.53 11.89 -3.35
N PRO A 532 -6.24 11.70 -3.67
CA PRO A 532 -5.41 12.77 -4.23
C PRO A 532 -5.94 13.29 -5.58
N THR A 533 -6.08 14.60 -5.73
CA THR A 533 -6.62 15.27 -6.92
C THR A 533 -5.56 15.91 -7.82
N LYS A 534 -4.26 15.61 -7.60
CA LYS A 534 -3.17 16.22 -8.39
C LYS A 534 -3.25 15.93 -9.89
N LYS A 535 -3.83 14.81 -10.26
CA LYS A 535 -4.15 14.42 -11.64
C LYS A 535 -5.57 13.89 -11.69
N GLU A 536 -6.23 14.04 -12.84
CA GLU A 536 -7.55 13.49 -13.07
C GLU A 536 -7.55 11.96 -12.87
N PRO A 537 -8.47 11.42 -12.05
CA PRO A 537 -8.55 9.98 -11.81
C PRO A 537 -9.03 9.25 -13.07
N ARG A 538 -8.51 8.06 -13.29
CA ARG A 538 -8.95 7.18 -14.38
C ARG A 538 -9.78 6.05 -13.82
N VAL A 539 -10.99 5.86 -14.32
CA VAL A 539 -11.87 4.75 -13.94
C VAL A 539 -11.91 3.75 -15.10
N VAL A 540 -11.54 2.51 -14.81
CA VAL A 540 -11.53 1.42 -15.80
C VAL A 540 -12.35 0.26 -15.26
N GLY A 541 -13.23 -0.30 -16.10
CA GLY A 541 -14.07 -1.44 -15.76
C GLY A 541 -13.46 -2.77 -16.22
N LEU A 542 -13.58 -3.81 -15.40
CA LEU A 542 -13.37 -5.21 -15.78
C LEU A 542 -14.72 -5.84 -16.07
N SER A 543 -14.92 -6.28 -17.31
CA SER A 543 -16.23 -6.74 -17.80
C SER A 543 -16.41 -8.25 -17.68
N VAL A 544 -15.32 -9.03 -17.69
CA VAL A 544 -15.40 -10.50 -17.78
C VAL A 544 -15.14 -11.15 -16.41
N GLY A 545 -16.14 -11.84 -15.90
CA GLY A 545 -16.05 -12.64 -14.69
C GLY A 545 -15.67 -14.10 -14.99
N TYR A 546 -14.56 -14.59 -14.39
CA TYR A 546 -14.03 -15.93 -14.66
C TYR A 546 -14.33 -16.96 -13.56
N ARG A 547 -14.68 -16.50 -12.36
CA ARG A 547 -14.78 -17.36 -11.18
C ARG A 547 -16.19 -17.84 -10.85
N ILE A 548 -17.18 -17.09 -11.34
CA ILE A 548 -18.59 -17.34 -11.01
C ILE A 548 -19.32 -17.85 -12.25
N PRO A 549 -20.03 -19.00 -12.17
CA PRO A 549 -20.87 -19.48 -13.27
C PRO A 549 -21.91 -18.42 -13.68
N ALA A 550 -22.13 -18.28 -15.00
CA ALA A 550 -23.05 -17.29 -15.56
C ALA A 550 -24.46 -17.35 -14.95
N GLN A 551 -24.96 -18.56 -14.65
CA GLN A 551 -26.28 -18.77 -14.03
C GLN A 551 -26.38 -18.16 -12.62
N ILE A 552 -25.29 -18.15 -11.85
CA ILE A 552 -25.25 -17.52 -10.52
C ILE A 552 -25.20 -16.00 -10.68
N MET A 553 -24.45 -15.48 -11.68
CA MET A 553 -24.40 -14.05 -11.94
C MET A 553 -25.76 -13.50 -12.39
N GLU A 554 -26.48 -14.19 -13.28
CA GLU A 554 -27.83 -13.80 -13.69
C GLU A 554 -28.82 -13.73 -12.50
N LEU A 555 -28.65 -14.60 -11.51
CA LEU A 555 -29.47 -14.56 -10.31
C LEU A 555 -29.08 -13.37 -9.40
N ALA A 556 -27.78 -13.13 -9.24
CA ALA A 556 -27.27 -12.00 -8.47
C ALA A 556 -27.72 -10.66 -9.07
N ASP A 557 -27.63 -10.50 -10.39
CA ASP A 557 -28.09 -9.30 -11.11
C ASP A 557 -29.60 -9.04 -10.91
N LYS A 558 -30.41 -10.09 -10.89
CA LYS A 558 -31.85 -9.97 -10.59
C LYS A 558 -32.10 -9.47 -9.17
N VAL A 559 -31.30 -9.88 -8.19
CA VAL A 559 -31.42 -9.43 -6.80
C VAL A 559 -30.96 -7.98 -6.65
N MET A 560 -29.93 -7.57 -7.41
CA MET A 560 -29.42 -6.19 -7.38
C MET A 560 -30.35 -5.18 -8.06
N LEU A 561 -31.14 -5.62 -9.03
CA LEU A 561 -32.11 -4.77 -9.76
C LEU A 561 -33.48 -4.70 -9.06
N ALA A 562 -33.73 -5.52 -8.04
CA ALA A 562 -34.96 -5.56 -7.25
C ALA A 562 -34.90 -4.64 -6.03
#